data_d5c64a279eb5fadd12cea7368b9ce96b
#
_entry.id   d5c64a279eb5fadd12cea7368b9ce96b
#
_cell.length_a   1.000
_cell.length_b   1.000
_cell.length_c   1.000
_cell.angle_alpha   90.00
_cell.angle_beta   90.00
_cell.angle_gamma   90.00
#
_symmetry.space_group_name_H-M   'P 1'
#
loop_
_entity.id
_entity.type
_entity.pdbx_description
1 polymer ?
#
loop_
_entity_poly.entity_id
_entity_poly.type
_entity_poly.pdbx_seq_one_letter_code
_entity_poly.pdbx_strand_id
1 'polypeptide(L)'
;EYGFNFDKYYNQQKNIKLIVQIEHFEAIENLEEILAIDGIHGSFIGPYDLSGSIGKAGDFNNEKLTKLLKKYEKISKKMNKSMGFHVIEPNHKLLLEKINKGYSIIAFSFDAYLLGTKLNEELKNYSDFSKNDI
;
A
#
# COMPACT_ATOMS: atom_id res chain seq x y z
N GLU A 1 21.87 -19.82 -6.37
CA GLU A 1 21.73 -21.23 -5.91
C GLU A 1 20.66 -22.02 -6.68
N TYR A 2 20.22 -21.49 -7.82
CA TYR A 2 19.19 -22.09 -8.67
C TYR A 2 19.67 -23.47 -9.19
N GLY A 3 18.96 -24.54 -8.78
CA GLY A 3 19.22 -25.89 -9.25
C GLY A 3 20.25 -26.72 -8.45
N PHE A 4 21.07 -26.12 -7.58
CA PHE A 4 22.12 -26.84 -6.83
C PHE A 4 21.74 -27.20 -5.39
N ASN A 5 20.63 -26.66 -4.86
CA ASN A 5 20.12 -26.91 -3.50
C ASN A 5 18.61 -26.94 -3.46
N PHE A 6 17.99 -27.80 -4.27
CA PHE A 6 16.54 -27.86 -4.40
C PHE A 6 15.83 -28.15 -3.07
N ASP A 7 16.33 -29.06 -2.26
CA ASP A 7 15.75 -29.43 -0.97
C ASP A 7 15.80 -28.25 0.01
N LYS A 8 16.88 -27.49 0.05
CA LYS A 8 17.00 -26.29 0.87
C LYS A 8 16.02 -25.20 0.38
N TYR A 9 15.93 -24.99 -0.92
CA TYR A 9 14.99 -24.05 -1.53
C TYR A 9 13.54 -24.45 -1.25
N TYR A 10 13.18 -25.73 -1.45
CA TYR A 10 11.84 -26.24 -1.19
C TYR A 10 11.44 -26.12 0.28
N ASN A 11 12.35 -26.39 1.20
CA ASN A 11 12.11 -26.25 2.63
C ASN A 11 11.99 -24.78 3.07
N GLN A 12 12.69 -23.86 2.40
CA GLN A 12 12.55 -22.41 2.65
C GLN A 12 11.19 -21.87 2.21
N GLN A 13 10.57 -22.45 1.17
CA GLN A 13 9.23 -22.03 0.69
C GLN A 13 8.14 -22.21 1.76
N LYS A 14 8.31 -23.13 2.69
CA LYS A 14 7.37 -23.33 3.81
C LYS A 14 7.26 -22.10 4.73
N ASN A 15 8.22 -21.18 4.65
CA ASN A 15 8.26 -19.96 5.46
C ASN A 15 7.87 -18.69 4.70
N ILE A 16 7.37 -18.82 3.47
CA ILE A 16 6.90 -17.67 2.69
C ILE A 16 5.66 -17.10 3.34
N LYS A 17 5.67 -15.79 3.58
CA LYS A 17 4.51 -15.04 4.06
C LYS A 17 3.78 -14.43 2.87
N LEU A 18 2.53 -14.81 2.67
CA LEU A 18 1.66 -14.22 1.66
C LEU A 18 0.94 -13.01 2.24
N ILE A 19 1.08 -11.89 1.56
CA ILE A 19 0.34 -10.66 1.82
C ILE A 19 -0.49 -10.38 0.57
N VAL A 20 -1.81 -10.39 0.69
CA VAL A 20 -2.71 -10.18 -0.45
C VAL A 20 -3.06 -8.71 -0.60
N GLN A 21 -3.11 -8.22 -1.83
CA GLN A 21 -3.50 -6.84 -2.10
C GLN A 21 -5.02 -6.72 -2.14
N ILE A 22 -5.56 -5.72 -1.44
CA ILE A 22 -6.99 -5.39 -1.36
C ILE A 22 -7.19 -4.04 -2.04
N GLU A 23 -7.75 -4.07 -3.24
CA GLU A 23 -7.86 -2.90 -4.11
C GLU A 23 -9.25 -2.77 -4.77
N HIS A 24 -10.19 -3.64 -4.41
CA HIS A 24 -11.57 -3.57 -4.83
C HIS A 24 -12.51 -3.61 -3.63
N PHE A 25 -13.63 -2.87 -3.69
CA PHE A 25 -14.55 -2.79 -2.56
C PHE A 25 -15.15 -4.16 -2.18
N GLU A 26 -15.43 -5.04 -3.15
CA GLU A 26 -15.91 -6.40 -2.91
C GLU A 26 -14.90 -7.25 -2.13
N ALA A 27 -13.59 -7.03 -2.33
CA ALA A 27 -12.57 -7.71 -1.54
C ALA A 27 -12.62 -7.29 -0.06
N ILE A 28 -13.06 -6.07 0.26
CA ILE A 28 -13.32 -5.64 1.65
C ILE A 28 -14.62 -6.26 2.18
N GLU A 29 -15.62 -6.46 1.33
CA GLU A 29 -16.85 -7.13 1.73
C GLU A 29 -16.60 -8.60 2.09
N ASN A 30 -15.73 -9.27 1.36
CA ASN A 30 -15.37 -10.68 1.54
C ASN A 30 -14.05 -10.86 2.35
N LEU A 31 -13.59 -9.82 3.05
CA LEU A 31 -12.26 -9.80 3.66
C LEU A 31 -12.07 -10.89 4.73
N GLU A 32 -13.10 -11.23 5.52
CA GLU A 32 -13.01 -12.30 6.51
C GLU A 32 -12.71 -13.64 5.84
N GLU A 33 -13.36 -13.96 4.73
CA GLU A 33 -13.15 -15.20 3.97
C GLU A 33 -11.76 -15.22 3.34
N ILE A 34 -11.32 -14.09 2.76
CA ILE A 34 -9.98 -13.96 2.17
C ILE A 34 -8.90 -14.19 3.23
N LEU A 35 -9.03 -13.53 4.38
CA LEU A 35 -8.02 -13.61 5.44
C LEU A 35 -8.07 -14.95 6.22
N ALA A 36 -9.15 -15.71 6.11
CA ALA A 36 -9.27 -17.04 6.69
C ALA A 36 -8.52 -18.11 5.89
N ILE A 37 -8.14 -17.82 4.65
CA ILE A 37 -7.38 -18.78 3.81
C ILE A 37 -6.04 -19.06 4.46
N ASP A 38 -5.72 -20.36 4.58
CA ASP A 38 -4.45 -20.79 5.14
C ASP A 38 -3.26 -20.29 4.30
N GLY A 39 -2.18 -19.89 4.96
CA GLY A 39 -1.01 -19.28 4.30
C GLY A 39 -1.11 -17.77 4.08
N ILE A 40 -2.28 -17.13 4.20
CA ILE A 40 -2.40 -15.67 4.17
C ILE A 40 -2.03 -15.09 5.54
N HIS A 41 -0.99 -14.28 5.59
CA HIS A 41 -0.45 -13.66 6.80
C HIS A 41 -0.97 -12.25 7.04
N GLY A 42 -1.45 -11.59 6.00
CA GLY A 42 -1.97 -10.24 6.07
C GLY A 42 -2.46 -9.75 4.73
N SER A 43 -2.82 -8.49 4.69
CA SER A 43 -3.30 -7.84 3.47
C SER A 43 -2.74 -6.41 3.36
N PHE A 44 -2.85 -5.85 2.16
CA PHE A 44 -2.24 -4.57 1.79
C PHE A 44 -3.23 -3.75 0.95
N ILE A 45 -3.51 -2.53 1.36
CA ILE A 45 -4.43 -1.63 0.64
C ILE A 45 -3.71 -0.91 -0.49
N GLY A 46 -4.25 -1.03 -1.73
CA GLY A 46 -3.98 -0.17 -2.87
C GLY A 46 -5.00 0.99 -2.92
N PRO A 47 -4.68 2.19 -2.42
CA PRO A 47 -5.69 3.23 -2.20
C PRO A 47 -6.26 3.81 -3.50
N TYR A 48 -5.46 3.91 -4.57
CA TYR A 48 -5.95 4.41 -5.86
C TYR A 48 -6.96 3.45 -6.48
N ASP A 49 -6.61 2.17 -6.56
CA ASP A 49 -7.48 1.15 -7.16
C ASP A 49 -8.74 0.95 -6.33
N LEU A 50 -8.60 0.93 -5.00
CA LEU A 50 -9.74 0.84 -4.10
C LEU A 50 -10.70 2.03 -4.29
N SER A 51 -10.19 3.26 -4.41
CA SER A 51 -11.01 4.44 -4.70
C SER A 51 -11.62 4.38 -6.11
N GLY A 52 -10.86 3.86 -7.08
CA GLY A 52 -11.32 3.60 -8.44
C GLY A 52 -12.48 2.60 -8.48
N SER A 53 -12.41 1.52 -7.69
CA SER A 53 -13.44 0.48 -7.63
C SER A 53 -14.82 0.99 -7.19
N ILE A 54 -14.87 2.11 -6.50
CA ILE A 54 -16.12 2.80 -6.11
C ILE A 54 -16.47 3.99 -7.01
N GLY A 55 -15.79 4.14 -8.16
CA GLY A 55 -16.00 5.23 -9.11
C GLY A 55 -15.46 6.60 -8.64
N LYS A 56 -14.50 6.62 -7.73
CA LYS A 56 -13.93 7.82 -7.09
C LYS A 56 -12.40 7.80 -7.07
N ALA A 57 -11.77 7.43 -8.20
CA ALA A 57 -10.33 7.29 -8.32
C ALA A 57 -9.58 8.54 -7.81
N GLY A 58 -8.67 8.35 -6.84
CA GLY A 58 -7.87 9.43 -6.23
C GLY A 58 -8.61 10.33 -5.23
N ASP A 59 -9.92 10.17 -5.03
CA ASP A 59 -10.68 10.92 -4.01
C ASP A 59 -10.55 10.25 -2.64
N PHE A 60 -9.42 10.50 -1.97
CA PHE A 60 -9.12 9.89 -0.67
C PHE A 60 -9.94 10.44 0.50
N ASN A 61 -10.64 11.57 0.30
CA ASN A 61 -11.54 12.16 1.29
C ASN A 61 -12.98 11.63 1.18
N ASN A 62 -13.23 10.73 0.24
CA ASN A 62 -14.56 10.17 0.00
C ASN A 62 -15.07 9.41 1.22
N GLU A 63 -16.32 9.68 1.59
CA GLU A 63 -16.94 9.07 2.77
C GLU A 63 -17.09 7.54 2.64
N LYS A 64 -17.42 7.05 1.43
CA LYS A 64 -17.55 5.60 1.17
C LYS A 64 -16.18 4.91 1.31
N LEU A 65 -15.11 5.52 0.79
CA LEU A 65 -13.75 5.01 0.95
C LEU A 65 -13.35 4.96 2.44
N THR A 66 -13.65 6.02 3.17
CA THR A 66 -13.39 6.07 4.63
C THR A 66 -14.10 4.94 5.39
N LYS A 67 -15.36 4.65 5.05
CA LYS A 67 -16.13 3.53 5.63
C LYS A 67 -15.50 2.18 5.30
N LEU A 68 -15.05 1.99 4.05
CA LEU A 68 -14.36 0.78 3.61
C LEU A 68 -13.05 0.56 4.38
N LEU A 69 -12.23 1.60 4.53
CA LEU A 69 -10.98 1.51 5.29
C LEU A 69 -11.22 1.18 6.77
N LYS A 70 -12.23 1.78 7.40
CA LYS A 70 -12.62 1.44 8.78
C LYS A 70 -13.09 -0.02 8.90
N LYS A 71 -13.85 -0.52 7.92
CA LYS A 71 -14.27 -1.93 7.86
C LYS A 71 -13.06 -2.86 7.74
N TYR A 72 -12.14 -2.54 6.82
CA TYR A 72 -10.86 -3.23 6.64
C TYR A 72 -10.06 -3.33 7.94
N GLU A 73 -9.84 -2.19 8.60
CA GLU A 73 -9.10 -2.12 9.87
C GLU A 73 -9.74 -2.98 10.97
N LYS A 74 -11.07 -2.92 11.09
CA LYS A 74 -11.83 -3.69 12.08
C LYS A 74 -11.71 -5.20 11.86
N ILE A 75 -11.87 -5.65 10.61
CA ILE A 75 -11.82 -7.07 10.26
C ILE A 75 -10.40 -7.62 10.45
N SER A 76 -9.39 -6.93 9.92
CA SER A 76 -8.00 -7.37 10.02
C SER A 76 -7.53 -7.50 11.47
N LYS A 77 -7.91 -6.54 12.33
CA LYS A 77 -7.63 -6.59 13.77
C LYS A 77 -8.35 -7.76 14.44
N LYS A 78 -9.65 -7.98 14.16
CA LYS A 78 -10.44 -9.11 14.69
C LYS A 78 -9.77 -10.45 14.36
N MET A 79 -9.23 -10.56 13.14
CA MET A 79 -8.60 -11.80 12.65
C MET A 79 -7.11 -11.91 13.00
N ASN A 80 -6.55 -10.92 13.71
CA ASN A 80 -5.13 -10.86 14.04
C ASN A 80 -4.21 -11.00 12.83
N LYS A 81 -4.58 -10.35 11.71
CA LYS A 81 -3.80 -10.35 10.46
C LYS A 81 -3.09 -9.01 10.28
N SER A 82 -1.89 -9.06 9.72
CA SER A 82 -1.11 -7.85 9.40
C SER A 82 -1.85 -6.95 8.41
N MET A 83 -1.85 -5.65 8.69
CA MET A 83 -2.45 -4.63 7.83
C MET A 83 -1.36 -3.88 7.08
N GLY A 84 -1.54 -3.72 5.77
CA GLY A 84 -0.66 -2.96 4.90
C GLY A 84 -1.34 -1.77 4.24
N PHE A 85 -0.57 -0.73 3.93
CA PHE A 85 -1.03 0.46 3.22
C PHE A 85 0.06 1.08 2.35
N HIS A 86 -0.32 1.56 1.16
CA HIS A 86 0.58 2.32 0.29
C HIS A 86 0.41 3.81 0.52
N VAL A 87 1.40 4.45 1.11
CA VAL A 87 1.54 5.91 1.20
C VAL A 87 2.26 6.37 -0.06
N ILE A 88 1.50 6.64 -1.12
CA ILE A 88 2.03 6.91 -2.47
C ILE A 88 2.81 8.22 -2.50
N GLU A 89 2.17 9.31 -2.10
CA GLU A 89 2.87 10.58 -1.91
C GLU A 89 3.59 10.55 -0.57
N PRO A 90 4.91 10.82 -0.52
CA PRO A 90 5.68 10.82 0.72
C PRO A 90 5.12 11.85 1.70
N ASN A 91 4.32 11.39 2.64
CA ASN A 91 3.66 12.23 3.63
C ASN A 91 3.88 11.68 5.04
N HIS A 92 4.70 12.37 5.81
CA HIS A 92 5.06 11.95 7.16
C HIS A 92 3.85 11.86 8.11
N LYS A 93 2.89 12.79 7.99
CA LYS A 93 1.69 12.77 8.85
C LYS A 93 0.83 11.54 8.55
N LEU A 94 0.62 11.22 7.27
CA LEU A 94 -0.13 10.04 6.86
C LEU A 94 0.59 8.76 7.27
N LEU A 95 1.92 8.71 7.14
CA LEU A 95 2.73 7.58 7.62
C LEU A 95 2.50 7.33 9.11
N LEU A 96 2.64 8.35 9.95
CA LEU A 96 2.42 8.24 11.39
C LEU A 96 0.96 7.88 11.74
N GLU A 97 -0.01 8.43 11.01
CA GLU A 97 -1.42 8.07 11.19
C GLU A 97 -1.64 6.57 10.95
N LYS A 98 -1.07 6.01 9.89
CA LYS A 98 -1.22 4.58 9.59
C LYS A 98 -0.53 3.71 10.62
N ILE A 99 0.69 4.06 11.03
CA ILE A 99 1.40 3.36 12.11
C ILE A 99 0.57 3.36 13.40
N ASN A 100 0.05 4.51 13.80
CA ASN A 100 -0.76 4.65 15.02
C ASN A 100 -2.09 3.87 14.94
N LYS A 101 -2.64 3.65 13.75
CA LYS A 101 -3.80 2.79 13.52
C LYS A 101 -3.47 1.30 13.55
N GLY A 102 -2.19 0.94 13.63
CA GLY A 102 -1.71 -0.44 13.73
C GLY A 102 -1.39 -1.09 12.38
N TYR A 103 -1.17 -0.29 11.34
CA TYR A 103 -0.61 -0.82 10.09
C TYR A 103 0.86 -1.19 10.32
N SER A 104 1.20 -2.44 10.02
CA SER A 104 2.54 -3.01 10.24
C SER A 104 3.35 -3.16 8.94
N ILE A 105 2.71 -2.94 7.80
CA ILE A 105 3.32 -3.02 6.47
C ILE A 105 3.04 -1.70 5.76
N ILE A 106 4.07 -0.88 5.51
CA ILE A 106 3.92 0.39 4.81
C ILE A 106 4.83 0.38 3.58
N ALA A 107 4.24 0.49 2.38
CA ALA A 107 4.97 0.95 1.21
C ALA A 107 4.97 2.48 1.25
N PHE A 108 6.16 3.07 1.30
CA PHE A 108 6.32 4.52 1.40
C PHE A 108 6.85 5.06 0.07
N SER A 109 5.94 5.55 -0.77
CA SER A 109 6.20 5.97 -2.15
C SER A 109 6.65 4.83 -3.08
N PHE A 110 7.19 5.17 -4.23
CA PHE A 110 7.84 4.28 -5.19
C PHE A 110 8.87 5.07 -6.01
N ASP A 111 9.81 4.36 -6.61
CA ASP A 111 10.99 4.90 -7.27
C ASP A 111 10.68 5.94 -8.35
N ALA A 112 9.78 5.64 -9.28
CA ALA A 112 9.40 6.56 -10.35
C ALA A 112 8.77 7.87 -9.82
N TYR A 113 7.97 7.81 -8.75
CA TYR A 113 7.39 9.00 -8.14
C TYR A 113 8.47 9.87 -7.48
N LEU A 114 9.36 9.27 -6.69
CA LEU A 114 10.44 9.98 -6.02
C LEU A 114 11.40 10.62 -7.01
N LEU A 115 11.80 9.87 -8.04
CA LEU A 115 12.70 10.37 -9.09
C LEU A 115 12.03 11.48 -9.90
N GLY A 116 10.79 11.28 -10.34
CA GLY A 116 10.04 12.27 -11.13
C GLY A 116 9.77 13.56 -10.35
N THR A 117 9.41 13.44 -9.07
CA THR A 117 9.20 14.61 -8.21
C THR A 117 10.48 15.41 -8.04
N LYS A 118 11.61 14.74 -7.74
CA LYS A 118 12.89 15.43 -7.56
C LYS A 118 13.36 16.10 -8.84
N LEU A 119 13.25 15.42 -9.97
CA LEU A 119 13.60 16.00 -11.27
C LEU A 119 12.77 17.25 -11.59
N ASN A 120 11.45 17.18 -11.36
CA ASN A 120 10.57 18.33 -11.60
C ASN A 120 10.88 19.51 -10.68
N GLU A 121 11.24 19.27 -9.43
CA GLU A 121 11.69 20.31 -8.50
C GLU A 121 12.92 21.03 -9.03
N GLU A 122 13.97 20.28 -9.45
CA GLU A 122 15.20 20.87 -9.95
C GLU A 122 15.00 21.62 -11.28
N LEU A 123 14.16 21.09 -12.19
CA LEU A 123 13.86 21.79 -13.45
C LEU A 123 13.08 23.09 -13.22
N LYS A 124 12.20 23.15 -12.24
CA LYS A 124 11.51 24.40 -11.85
C LYS A 124 12.51 25.43 -11.31
N ASN A 125 13.38 25.02 -10.41
CA ASN A 125 14.43 25.88 -9.85
C ASN A 125 15.33 26.46 -10.95
N TYR A 126 15.69 25.63 -11.95
CA TYR A 126 16.47 26.08 -13.12
C TYR A 126 15.69 27.09 -13.98
N SER A 127 14.40 26.87 -14.24
CA SER A 127 13.57 27.80 -15.04
C SER A 127 13.38 29.17 -14.37
N ASP A 128 13.31 29.20 -13.05
CA ASP A 128 13.19 30.43 -12.28
C ASP A 128 14.53 31.21 -12.23
N PHE A 129 15.66 30.49 -12.17
CA PHE A 129 16.98 31.07 -12.27
C PHE A 129 17.22 31.73 -13.64
N SER A 130 16.89 31.05 -14.74
CA SER A 130 17.09 31.56 -16.09
C SER A 130 16.24 32.76 -16.46
N LYS A 131 15.14 33.01 -15.76
CA LYS A 131 14.29 34.21 -15.97
C LYS A 131 14.79 35.45 -15.25
N ASN A 132 15.61 35.30 -14.22
CA ASN A 132 16.11 36.40 -13.42
C ASN A 132 17.49 36.94 -13.91
N ASP A 133 18.14 36.24 -14.83
CA ASP A 133 19.49 36.56 -15.33
C ASP A 133 19.49 37.07 -16.80
N ILE A 134 18.30 37.37 -17.38
CA ILE A 134 18.12 38.00 -18.69
C ILE A 134 17.37 39.34 -18.52
#